data_24189ff802e0e27136b795787349f50e
#
_entry.id   24189ff802e0e27136b795787349f50e
#
_cell.length_a   1.000
_cell.length_b   1.000
_cell.length_c   1.000
_cell.angle_alpha   90.00
_cell.angle_beta   90.00
_cell.angle_gamma   90.00
#
_symmetry.space_group_name_H-M   'P 1'
#
loop_
_entity.id
_entity.type
_entity.pdbx_description
1 polymer ?
#
loop_
_entity_poly.entity_id
_entity_poly.type
_entity_poly.pdbx_seq_one_letter_code
_entity_poly.pdbx_strand_id
1 'polypeptide(L)'
;MNFTRAVSGAGTMAAAELSNATAVTDQRQTLAIASIKKTGEDEDAIRTIKIQITNAGLTQGYVLHQIGIYAELVGSNSDALAVILQDERGIEIPSETDNADFVMEFYAALAISGAAQITITADPNVVATEKRVREMISEHDKDQHAHVDVISAALSAAIKRLEDSGQIMDLSLI
;
A
#
# COMPACT_ATOMS: atom_id res chain seq x y z
N MET A 1 -15.76 -8.28 -2.91
CA MET A 1 -14.79 -8.06 -4.00
C MET A 1 -13.42 -7.82 -3.38
N ASN A 2 -12.39 -8.50 -3.86
CA ASN A 2 -11.02 -8.36 -3.41
C ASN A 2 -10.15 -7.87 -4.57
N PHE A 3 -9.49 -6.71 -4.44
CA PHE A 3 -8.52 -6.24 -5.42
C PHE A 3 -7.22 -7.03 -5.26
N THR A 4 -6.79 -7.70 -6.32
CA THR A 4 -5.71 -8.70 -6.28
C THR A 4 -4.39 -8.15 -6.83
N ARG A 5 -4.44 -7.36 -7.88
CA ARG A 5 -3.27 -6.81 -8.57
C ARG A 5 -3.61 -5.57 -9.38
N ALA A 6 -2.62 -4.78 -9.66
CA ALA A 6 -2.66 -3.74 -10.67
C ALA A 6 -1.61 -4.02 -11.75
N VAL A 7 -1.82 -3.52 -12.95
CA VAL A 7 -0.86 -3.65 -14.06
C VAL A 7 -0.74 -2.34 -14.81
N SER A 8 0.42 -2.10 -15.41
CA SER A 8 0.67 -0.98 -16.32
C SER A 8 0.53 -1.40 -17.78
N GLY A 9 0.02 -0.49 -18.61
CA GLY A 9 -0.03 -0.63 -20.07
C GLY A 9 0.64 0.54 -20.75
N ALA A 10 1.42 0.28 -21.79
CA ALA A 10 2.10 1.30 -22.60
C ALA A 10 1.31 1.69 -23.86
N GLY A 11 0.21 1.02 -24.15
CA GLY A 11 -0.68 1.36 -25.24
C GLY A 11 -1.91 2.13 -24.78
N THR A 12 -2.68 2.60 -25.75
CA THR A 12 -3.99 3.23 -25.57
C THR A 12 -5.06 2.47 -26.32
N MET A 13 -6.32 2.68 -25.97
CA MET A 13 -7.46 2.19 -26.74
C MET A 13 -8.48 3.31 -26.91
N ALA A 14 -9.37 3.16 -27.88
CA ALA A 14 -10.42 4.14 -28.10
C ALA A 14 -11.36 4.22 -26.90
N ALA A 15 -11.86 5.42 -26.58
CA ALA A 15 -12.75 5.64 -25.44
C ALA A 15 -13.99 4.71 -25.44
N ALA A 16 -14.52 4.39 -26.61
CA ALA A 16 -15.65 3.46 -26.76
C ALA A 16 -15.30 2.00 -26.40
N GLU A 17 -14.03 1.63 -26.43
CA GLU A 17 -13.55 0.28 -26.12
C GLU A 17 -13.24 0.09 -24.64
N LEU A 18 -12.93 1.19 -23.93
CA LEU A 18 -12.56 1.16 -22.50
C LEU A 18 -13.60 0.46 -21.63
N SER A 19 -14.90 0.66 -21.90
CA SER A 19 -16.00 0.05 -21.14
C SER A 19 -16.09 -1.47 -21.28
N ASN A 20 -15.53 -2.02 -22.34
CA ASN A 20 -15.54 -3.45 -22.67
C ASN A 20 -14.13 -4.06 -22.53
N ALA A 21 -13.17 -3.30 -22.06
CA ALA A 21 -11.80 -3.79 -21.90
C ALA A 21 -11.73 -4.92 -20.87
N THR A 22 -11.01 -5.98 -21.21
CA THR A 22 -10.71 -7.11 -20.31
C THR A 22 -9.25 -7.15 -19.89
N ALA A 23 -8.41 -6.32 -20.50
CA ALA A 23 -7.00 -6.17 -20.20
C ALA A 23 -6.52 -4.78 -20.62
N VAL A 24 -5.36 -4.35 -20.13
CA VAL A 24 -4.66 -3.17 -20.63
C VAL A 24 -4.00 -3.48 -21.98
N THR A 25 -3.75 -2.44 -22.77
CA THR A 25 -3.02 -2.54 -24.04
C THR A 25 -1.51 -2.48 -23.76
N ASP A 26 -0.75 -3.40 -24.36
CA ASP A 26 0.71 -3.48 -24.20
C ASP A 26 1.13 -3.49 -22.71
N GLN A 27 0.72 -4.54 -21.99
CA GLN A 27 1.05 -4.70 -20.58
C GLN A 27 2.56 -4.76 -20.36
N ARG A 28 3.07 -3.97 -19.41
CA ARG A 28 4.51 -3.86 -19.08
C ARG A 28 4.87 -4.45 -17.74
N GLN A 29 4.23 -4.03 -16.67
CA GLN A 29 4.58 -4.43 -15.31
C GLN A 29 3.34 -4.81 -14.50
N THR A 30 3.53 -5.70 -13.54
CA THR A 30 2.62 -5.82 -12.41
C THR A 30 3.01 -4.78 -11.37
N LEU A 31 2.05 -4.01 -10.89
CA LEU A 31 2.23 -2.89 -9.98
C LEU A 31 1.79 -3.29 -8.58
N ALA A 32 2.49 -2.79 -7.57
CA ALA A 32 2.15 -3.06 -6.19
C ALA A 32 0.93 -2.26 -5.74
N ILE A 33 -0.09 -2.94 -5.18
CA ILE A 33 -1.18 -2.28 -4.46
C ILE A 33 -0.71 -2.07 -3.01
N ALA A 34 -0.40 -0.83 -2.67
CA ALA A 34 0.17 -0.47 -1.38
C ALA A 34 -0.88 -0.38 -0.26
N SER A 35 -2.06 0.17 -0.56
CA SER A 35 -3.14 0.29 0.42
C SER A 35 -4.47 0.62 -0.24
N ILE A 36 -5.57 0.41 0.52
CA ILE A 36 -6.89 0.98 0.22
C ILE A 36 -7.39 1.75 1.44
N LYS A 37 -7.96 2.92 1.19
CA LYS A 37 -8.58 3.74 2.22
C LYS A 37 -10.05 3.96 1.88
N LYS A 38 -10.95 3.68 2.84
CA LYS A 38 -12.36 4.07 2.76
C LYS A 38 -12.50 5.49 3.32
N THR A 39 -13.18 6.36 2.59
CA THR A 39 -13.56 7.70 3.05
C THR A 39 -15.06 7.86 2.85
N GLY A 40 -15.77 8.30 3.88
CA GLY A 40 -17.23 8.36 3.90
C GLY A 40 -17.86 7.08 4.49
N GLU A 41 -19.16 7.18 4.78
CA GLU A 41 -19.96 6.07 5.31
C GLU A 41 -20.95 5.60 4.24
N ASP A 42 -21.35 4.32 4.35
CA ASP A 42 -22.38 3.68 3.53
C ASP A 42 -22.15 3.66 1.99
N GLU A 43 -23.22 3.84 1.23
CA GLU A 43 -23.27 3.65 -0.22
C GLU A 43 -22.46 4.67 -1.03
N ASP A 44 -22.19 5.84 -0.45
CA ASP A 44 -21.42 6.93 -1.07
C ASP A 44 -19.92 6.88 -0.72
N ALA A 45 -19.47 5.83 -0.09
CA ALA A 45 -18.08 5.73 0.33
C ALA A 45 -17.13 5.65 -0.87
N ILE A 46 -16.17 6.57 -0.90
CA ILE A 46 -15.06 6.55 -1.86
C ILE A 46 -13.99 5.57 -1.37
N ARG A 47 -13.51 4.72 -2.27
CA ARG A 47 -12.34 3.88 -2.05
C ARG A 47 -11.15 4.46 -2.79
N THR A 48 -10.12 4.84 -2.06
CA THR A 48 -8.87 5.28 -2.66
C THR A 48 -7.86 4.14 -2.61
N ILE A 49 -7.49 3.63 -3.77
CA ILE A 49 -6.46 2.60 -3.93
C ILE A 49 -5.15 3.31 -4.22
N LYS A 50 -4.14 3.04 -3.39
CA LYS A 50 -2.78 3.50 -3.58
C LYS A 50 -2.01 2.43 -4.34
N ILE A 51 -1.47 2.78 -5.50
CA ILE A 51 -0.65 1.93 -6.34
C ILE A 51 0.76 2.52 -6.38
N GLN A 52 1.77 1.67 -6.20
CA GLN A 52 3.17 2.05 -6.32
C GLN A 52 3.73 1.50 -7.62
N ILE A 53 4.44 2.36 -8.35
CA ILE A 53 5.11 2.05 -9.59
C ILE A 53 6.61 2.26 -9.36
N THR A 54 7.41 1.24 -9.63
CA THR A 54 8.87 1.30 -9.56
C THR A 54 9.45 0.90 -10.90
N ASN A 55 10.70 1.23 -11.14
CA ASN A 55 11.41 0.75 -12.31
C ASN A 55 12.42 -0.37 -12.00
N ALA A 56 12.33 -0.97 -10.83
CA ALA A 56 13.20 -2.06 -10.42
C ALA A 56 13.15 -3.24 -11.44
N GLY A 57 14.30 -3.62 -11.95
CA GLY A 57 14.44 -4.64 -12.98
C GLY A 57 14.02 -4.21 -14.40
N LEU A 58 13.62 -2.96 -14.61
CA LEU A 58 13.19 -2.46 -15.91
C LEU A 58 14.39 -2.10 -16.77
N THR A 59 14.70 -2.92 -17.77
CA THR A 59 15.85 -2.72 -18.66
C THR A 59 15.62 -1.63 -19.70
N GLN A 60 14.37 -1.34 -20.04
CA GLN A 60 13.97 -0.31 -20.99
C GLN A 60 12.78 0.48 -20.43
N GLY A 61 12.89 1.80 -20.44
CA GLY A 61 11.79 2.70 -20.08
C GLY A 61 10.59 2.59 -21.05
N TYR A 62 9.43 3.03 -20.59
CA TYR A 62 8.22 3.08 -21.41
C TYR A 62 7.32 4.26 -20.99
N VAL A 63 6.37 4.60 -21.84
CA VAL A 63 5.34 5.59 -21.48
C VAL A 63 4.13 4.84 -20.93
N LEU A 64 3.80 5.11 -19.67
CA LEU A 64 2.63 4.56 -18.99
C LEU A 64 1.39 5.31 -19.47
N HIS A 65 0.51 4.64 -20.19
CA HIS A 65 -0.77 5.18 -20.65
C HIS A 65 -1.96 4.61 -19.90
N GLN A 66 -1.86 3.37 -19.42
CA GLN A 66 -2.97 2.68 -18.78
C GLN A 66 -2.55 2.07 -17.44
N ILE A 67 -3.47 2.10 -16.48
CA ILE A 67 -3.41 1.31 -15.25
C ILE A 67 -4.68 0.47 -15.19
N GLY A 68 -4.52 -0.85 -15.20
CA GLY A 68 -5.60 -1.82 -14.97
C GLY A 68 -5.57 -2.31 -13.54
N ILE A 69 -6.70 -2.28 -12.85
CA ILE A 69 -6.86 -2.83 -11.50
C ILE A 69 -7.78 -4.04 -11.60
N TYR A 70 -7.28 -5.17 -11.14
CA TYR A 70 -7.98 -6.46 -11.19
C TYR A 70 -8.57 -6.79 -9.83
N ALA A 71 -9.72 -7.45 -9.87
CA ALA A 71 -10.40 -7.88 -8.67
C ALA A 71 -11.03 -9.27 -8.84
N GLU A 72 -11.10 -9.97 -7.74
CA GLU A 72 -11.77 -11.26 -7.58
C GLU A 72 -13.09 -11.05 -6.84
N LEU A 73 -14.15 -11.70 -7.34
CA LEU A 73 -15.40 -11.76 -6.61
C LEU A 73 -15.30 -12.80 -5.48
N VAL A 74 -16.00 -12.56 -4.38
CA VAL A 74 -16.04 -13.52 -3.27
C VAL A 74 -16.58 -14.86 -3.76
N GLY A 75 -15.77 -15.91 -3.60
CA GLY A 75 -16.11 -17.26 -4.07
C GLY A 75 -15.70 -17.57 -5.52
N SER A 76 -15.05 -16.65 -6.22
CA SER A 76 -14.39 -16.90 -7.50
C SER A 76 -12.91 -17.22 -7.25
N ASN A 77 -12.34 -18.10 -8.11
CA ASN A 77 -10.90 -18.42 -8.09
C ASN A 77 -10.15 -17.72 -9.24
N SER A 78 -10.74 -16.70 -9.83
CA SER A 78 -10.14 -15.94 -10.93
C SER A 78 -10.42 -14.45 -10.75
N ASP A 79 -9.43 -13.62 -11.07
CA ASP A 79 -9.59 -12.18 -11.14
C ASP A 79 -10.00 -11.73 -12.56
N ALA A 80 -10.63 -10.57 -12.61
CA ALA A 80 -10.98 -9.89 -13.86
C ALA A 80 -10.62 -8.40 -13.74
N LEU A 81 -10.44 -7.74 -14.88
CA LEU A 81 -10.24 -6.30 -14.92
C LEU A 81 -11.50 -5.61 -14.37
N ALA A 82 -11.36 -4.96 -13.22
CA ALA A 82 -12.44 -4.24 -12.55
C ALA A 82 -12.43 -2.74 -12.89
N VAL A 83 -11.25 -2.17 -13.10
CA VAL A 83 -11.06 -0.76 -13.40
C VAL A 83 -9.93 -0.61 -14.40
N ILE A 84 -10.13 0.23 -15.40
CA ILE A 84 -9.07 0.71 -16.29
C ILE A 84 -9.06 2.23 -16.28
N LEU A 85 -7.88 2.78 -16.09
CA LEU A 85 -7.60 4.22 -16.13
C LEU A 85 -6.67 4.47 -17.31
N GLN A 86 -6.94 5.49 -18.11
CA GLN A 86 -6.15 5.83 -19.28
C GLN A 86 -5.86 7.33 -19.33
N ASP A 87 -4.63 7.69 -19.64
CA ASP A 87 -4.19 9.04 -20.00
C ASP A 87 -3.48 8.99 -21.35
N GLU A 88 -4.01 9.72 -22.33
CA GLU A 88 -3.45 9.79 -23.69
C GLU A 88 -2.07 10.45 -23.71
N ARG A 89 -1.76 11.35 -22.76
CA ARG A 89 -0.43 11.98 -22.67
C ARG A 89 0.61 11.00 -22.14
N GLY A 90 0.18 10.14 -21.21
CA GLY A 90 1.03 9.19 -20.54
C GLY A 90 2.06 9.82 -19.58
N ILE A 91 2.76 8.97 -18.89
CA ILE A 91 3.82 9.32 -17.93
C ILE A 91 5.04 8.46 -18.28
N GLU A 92 6.21 9.10 -18.43
CA GLU A 92 7.45 8.36 -18.70
C GLU A 92 7.91 7.60 -17.45
N ILE A 93 8.09 6.30 -17.60
CA ILE A 93 8.72 5.42 -16.62
C ILE A 93 10.12 5.10 -17.14
N PRO A 94 11.18 5.62 -16.50
CA PRO A 94 12.56 5.41 -16.96
C PRO A 94 13.00 3.97 -16.73
N SER A 95 14.03 3.52 -17.44
CA SER A 95 14.72 2.29 -17.11
C SER A 95 15.46 2.42 -15.77
N GLU A 96 15.78 1.29 -15.14
CA GLU A 96 16.58 1.29 -13.90
C GLU A 96 17.98 1.91 -14.11
N THR A 97 18.54 1.73 -15.31
CA THR A 97 19.84 2.31 -15.68
C THR A 97 19.78 3.83 -15.82
N ASP A 98 18.68 4.37 -16.35
CA ASP A 98 18.54 5.82 -16.58
C ASP A 98 18.24 6.60 -15.32
N ASN A 99 17.50 6.00 -14.40
CA ASN A 99 17.13 6.63 -13.12
C ASN A 99 16.94 5.55 -12.05
N ALA A 100 18.02 5.18 -11.39
CA ALA A 100 17.97 4.21 -10.32
C ALA A 100 16.98 4.64 -9.21
N ASP A 101 16.31 3.67 -8.59
CA ASP A 101 15.39 3.87 -7.48
C ASP A 101 14.18 4.78 -7.79
N PHE A 102 13.75 4.84 -9.05
CA PHE A 102 12.52 5.55 -9.41
C PHE A 102 11.31 4.92 -8.72
N VAL A 103 10.56 5.75 -8.00
CA VAL A 103 9.30 5.37 -7.34
C VAL A 103 8.26 6.45 -7.58
N MET A 104 7.08 6.03 -8.02
CA MET A 104 5.91 6.90 -8.19
C MET A 104 4.70 6.28 -7.49
N GLU A 105 3.89 7.11 -6.86
CA GLU A 105 2.64 6.70 -6.24
C GLU A 105 1.45 7.24 -7.03
N PHE A 106 0.52 6.37 -7.34
CA PHE A 106 -0.72 6.70 -8.01
C PHE A 106 -1.92 6.40 -7.10
N TYR A 107 -2.90 7.29 -7.10
CA TYR A 107 -4.09 7.16 -6.27
C TYR A 107 -5.33 7.08 -7.16
N ALA A 108 -5.99 5.93 -7.18
CA ALA A 108 -7.26 5.73 -7.87
C ALA A 108 -8.41 5.92 -6.88
N ALA A 109 -9.22 6.95 -7.05
CA ALA A 109 -10.43 7.16 -6.26
C ALA A 109 -11.62 6.52 -6.99
N LEU A 110 -12.26 5.55 -6.35
CA LEU A 110 -13.37 4.78 -6.89
C LEU A 110 -14.62 5.00 -6.04
N ALA A 111 -15.69 5.46 -6.67
CA ALA A 111 -17.02 5.42 -6.09
C ALA A 111 -17.63 4.04 -6.41
N ILE A 112 -17.82 3.21 -5.39
CA ILE A 112 -18.39 1.87 -5.54
C ILE A 112 -19.71 1.87 -4.79
N SER A 113 -20.81 1.81 -5.53
CA SER A 113 -22.15 1.69 -4.97
C SER A 113 -22.41 0.26 -4.47
N GLY A 114 -23.06 0.17 -3.32
CA GLY A 114 -23.49 -1.08 -2.72
C GLY A 114 -22.63 -1.54 -1.54
N ALA A 115 -23.24 -2.29 -0.63
CA ALA A 115 -22.65 -2.80 0.61
C ALA A 115 -21.63 -3.94 0.44
N ALA A 116 -20.97 -4.03 -0.71
CA ALA A 116 -19.98 -5.07 -0.96
C ALA A 116 -18.76 -4.85 -0.06
N GLN A 117 -18.42 -5.86 0.72
CA GLN A 117 -17.17 -5.88 1.47
C GLN A 117 -16.00 -5.87 0.48
N ILE A 118 -15.18 -4.82 0.54
CA ILE A 118 -14.01 -4.65 -0.31
C ILE A 118 -12.77 -4.86 0.52
N THR A 119 -11.93 -5.77 0.08
CA THR A 119 -10.62 -6.06 0.66
C THR A 119 -9.53 -5.89 -0.39
N ILE A 120 -8.29 -5.84 0.05
CA ILE A 120 -7.11 -5.92 -0.81
C ILE A 120 -6.16 -6.99 -0.30
N THR A 121 -5.40 -7.54 -1.22
CA THR A 121 -4.16 -8.23 -0.89
C THR A 121 -3.03 -7.23 -1.07
N ALA A 122 -2.50 -6.68 0.03
CA ALA A 122 -1.38 -5.75 -0.03
C ALA A 122 -0.11 -6.49 -0.48
N ASP A 123 0.64 -5.88 -1.40
CA ASP A 123 1.93 -6.43 -1.81
C ASP A 123 2.96 -6.18 -0.71
N PRO A 124 3.61 -7.22 -0.15
CA PRO A 124 4.64 -7.07 0.88
C PRO A 124 5.92 -6.38 0.37
N ASN A 125 6.10 -6.28 -0.95
CA ASN A 125 7.29 -5.68 -1.57
C ASN A 125 7.14 -4.17 -1.85
N VAL A 126 6.10 -3.52 -1.31
CA VAL A 126 5.94 -2.07 -1.45
C VAL A 126 7.13 -1.34 -0.84
N VAL A 127 7.81 -0.56 -1.65
CA VAL A 127 8.94 0.27 -1.19
C VAL A 127 8.42 1.38 -0.28
N ALA A 128 8.98 1.48 0.92
CA ALA A 128 8.64 2.55 1.85
C ALA A 128 9.25 3.87 1.37
N THR A 129 8.41 4.82 0.97
CA THR A 129 8.88 6.17 0.64
C THR A 129 9.34 6.91 1.90
N GLU A 130 10.26 7.88 1.76
CA GLU A 130 10.75 8.71 2.88
C GLU A 130 9.58 9.33 3.67
N LYS A 131 8.58 9.82 2.97
CA LYS A 131 7.36 10.36 3.59
C LYS A 131 6.66 9.30 4.46
N ARG A 132 6.48 8.08 3.95
CA ARG A 132 5.82 7.01 4.71
C ARG A 132 6.63 6.57 5.92
N VAL A 133 7.94 6.49 5.78
CA VAL A 133 8.85 6.20 6.91
C VAL A 133 8.73 7.27 7.99
N ARG A 134 8.74 8.55 7.63
CA ARG A 134 8.54 9.66 8.57
C ARG A 134 7.18 9.63 9.25
N GLU A 135 6.12 9.31 8.52
CA GLU A 135 4.77 9.15 9.08
C GLU A 135 4.74 8.01 10.10
N MET A 136 5.30 6.84 9.76
CA MET A 136 5.36 5.68 10.65
C MET A 136 6.16 5.98 11.92
N ILE A 137 7.30 6.66 11.81
CA ILE A 137 8.09 7.10 12.97
C ILE A 137 7.26 8.05 13.82
N SER A 138 6.58 9.04 13.22
CA SER A 138 5.75 9.99 13.96
C SER A 138 4.52 9.33 14.62
N GLU A 139 3.94 8.31 14.01
CA GLU A 139 2.86 7.51 14.63
C GLU A 139 3.39 6.70 15.80
N HIS A 140 4.52 6.04 15.64
CA HIS A 140 5.18 5.27 16.68
C HIS A 140 5.58 6.13 17.89
N ASP A 141 6.12 7.33 17.67
CA ASP A 141 6.53 8.26 18.74
C ASP A 141 5.33 8.81 19.53
N LYS A 142 4.13 8.81 18.92
CA LYS A 142 2.87 9.22 19.58
C LYS A 142 2.20 8.06 20.32
N ASP A 143 2.57 6.82 20.01
CA ASP A 143 2.02 5.66 20.69
C ASP A 143 2.61 5.52 22.09
N GLN A 144 1.83 5.89 23.10
CA GLN A 144 2.22 5.80 24.51
C GLN A 144 2.52 4.37 24.97
N HIS A 145 2.17 3.36 24.17
CA HIS A 145 2.37 1.94 24.50
C HIS A 145 3.53 1.31 23.71
N ALA A 146 4.12 2.02 22.74
CA ALA A 146 5.13 1.47 21.84
C ALA A 146 6.36 0.86 22.55
N HIS A 147 6.61 1.25 23.80
CA HIS A 147 7.77 0.79 24.57
C HIS A 147 7.42 0.29 25.99
N VAL A 148 6.13 0.13 26.28
CA VAL A 148 5.67 -0.23 27.65
C VAL A 148 6.36 -1.49 28.18
N ASP A 149 6.47 -2.53 27.36
CA ASP A 149 7.07 -3.80 27.77
C ASP A 149 8.56 -3.66 28.04
N VAL A 150 9.28 -2.91 27.19
CA VAL A 150 10.72 -2.68 27.33
C VAL A 150 11.02 -1.81 28.55
N ILE A 151 10.24 -0.74 28.75
CA ILE A 151 10.38 0.16 29.89
C ILE A 151 10.04 -0.57 31.18
N SER A 152 8.95 -1.37 31.20
CA SER A 152 8.56 -2.15 32.35
C SER A 152 9.59 -3.20 32.73
N ALA A 153 10.18 -3.90 31.75
CA ALA A 153 11.24 -4.86 31.99
C ALA A 153 12.53 -4.19 32.54
N ALA A 154 12.91 -3.04 31.96
CA ALA A 154 14.07 -2.29 32.40
C ALA A 154 13.88 -1.72 33.83
N LEU A 155 12.69 -1.22 34.13
CA LEU A 155 12.35 -0.70 35.46
C LEU A 155 12.34 -1.83 36.49
N SER A 156 11.76 -2.97 36.20
CA SER A 156 11.74 -4.16 37.07
C SER A 156 13.17 -4.64 37.37
N ALA A 157 14.04 -4.66 36.32
CA ALA A 157 15.43 -5.06 36.49
C ALA A 157 16.22 -4.03 37.33
N ALA A 158 15.94 -2.72 37.22
CA ALA A 158 16.57 -1.68 38.03
C ALA A 158 16.11 -1.75 39.49
N ILE A 159 14.82 -1.94 39.74
CA ILE A 159 14.26 -2.11 41.08
C ILE A 159 14.92 -3.32 41.76
N LYS A 160 14.99 -4.46 41.09
CA LYS A 160 15.63 -5.66 41.62
C LYS A 160 17.10 -5.43 41.99
N ARG A 161 17.86 -4.70 41.16
CA ARG A 161 19.26 -4.34 41.48
C ARG A 161 19.37 -3.47 42.72
N LEU A 162 18.43 -2.54 42.92
CA LEU A 162 18.41 -1.67 44.08
C LEU A 162 18.03 -2.46 45.37
N GLU A 163 17.11 -3.38 45.27
CA GLU A 163 16.74 -4.33 46.34
C GLU A 163 17.94 -5.21 46.72
N ASP A 164 18.58 -5.85 45.72
CA ASP A 164 19.75 -6.70 45.91
C ASP A 164 20.97 -5.92 46.50
N SER A 165 21.05 -4.62 46.24
CA SER A 165 22.10 -3.74 46.81
C SER A 165 21.78 -3.20 48.20
N GLY A 166 20.60 -3.50 48.76
CA GLY A 166 20.16 -2.99 50.06
C GLY A 166 19.79 -1.52 50.09
N GLN A 167 19.68 -0.87 48.95
CA GLN A 167 19.33 0.57 48.85
C GLN A 167 17.81 0.82 48.94
N ILE A 168 16.99 -0.19 48.70
CA ILE A 168 15.53 -0.17 48.90
C ILE A 168 15.17 -1.35 49.80
N MET A 169 14.45 -1.08 50.88
CA MET A 169 13.91 -2.14 51.73
C MET A 169 12.66 -2.71 51.06
N ASP A 170 12.52 -4.03 51.04
CA ASP A 170 11.32 -4.72 50.59
C ASP A 170 10.15 -4.39 51.54
N LEU A 171 9.25 -3.54 51.06
CA LEU A 171 8.06 -3.12 51.79
C LEU A 171 6.99 -4.25 51.92
N SER A 172 7.19 -5.41 51.27
CA SER A 172 6.31 -6.56 51.39
C SER A 172 6.47 -7.35 52.71
N LEU A 173 7.46 -7.00 53.50
CA LEU A 173 7.80 -7.64 54.77
C LEU A 173 7.28 -6.85 56.00
N ILE A 174 6.51 -5.79 55.80
CA ILE A 174 5.81 -5.03 56.81
C ILE A 174 4.32 -5.28 56.66
#